data_a2e1acb2c30c3ecf5c77d9fc14105bf9
#
_entry.id   a2e1acb2c30c3ecf5c77d9fc14105bf9
#
_cell.length_a   1.000
_cell.length_b   1.000
_cell.length_c   1.000
_cell.angle_alpha   90.00
_cell.angle_beta   90.00
_cell.angle_gamma   90.00
#
_symmetry.space_group_name_H-M   'P 1'
#
loop_
_entity.id
_entity.type
_entity.pdbx_description
1 polymer ?
#
loop_
_entity_poly.entity_id
_entity_poly.type
_entity_poly.pdbx_seq_one_letter_code
_entity_poly.pdbx_strand_id
1 'polypeptide(L)'
;MNRRSEIERQPHKLRDRIRETTAQEILAAAEDVFAEAGLHAARMDDIAARAGVSVGTLYNHFQDRDALLAGLMAARKGELLAALDAAAAAPAPGGFRERLRATLVTLLTHCDRHRRFFNIMFQREVEHSHGKPAGGRKQADAMRDLLDRLDKLMKQGVREKALRPDMVELAPTFLLGMFRALVIRSFVLGQGASLVDEVDRLEQAFLGGLGGAAA
;
A
#
# COMPACT_ATOMS: atom_id res chain seq x y z
N MET A 1 6.89 44.42 -12.55
CA MET A 1 6.72 43.10 -11.90
C MET A 1 6.55 42.02 -12.98
N ASN A 2 7.20 41.14 -12.99
CA ASN A 2 8.34 40.47 -13.59
C ASN A 2 7.90 39.24 -14.41
N ARG A 3 7.54 39.44 -15.71
CA ARG A 3 7.25 38.34 -16.67
C ARG A 3 8.45 37.40 -16.93
N ARG A 4 9.68 37.87 -16.64
CA ARG A 4 10.91 37.05 -16.81
C ARG A 4 11.03 35.91 -15.80
N SER A 5 10.55 36.08 -14.57
CA SER A 5 10.63 35.06 -13.52
C SER A 5 9.61 33.91 -13.66
N GLU A 6 8.55 34.11 -14.44
CA GLU A 6 7.56 33.04 -14.71
C GLU A 6 8.01 32.14 -15.87
N ILE A 7 8.73 32.69 -16.85
CA ILE A 7 9.22 31.91 -17.99
C ILE A 7 10.38 30.97 -17.58
N GLU A 8 11.20 31.34 -16.60
CA GLU A 8 12.30 30.51 -16.08
C GLU A 8 11.83 29.38 -15.17
N ARG A 9 10.64 29.45 -14.56
CA ARG A 9 10.09 28.39 -13.68
C ARG A 9 9.40 27.26 -14.44
N GLN A 10 8.99 27.47 -15.70
CA GLN A 10 8.26 26.47 -16.47
C GLN A 10 9.12 25.27 -16.95
N PRO A 11 10.35 25.45 -17.46
CA PRO A 11 11.15 24.32 -17.93
C PRO A 11 11.61 23.39 -16.80
N HIS A 12 11.79 23.91 -15.58
CA HIS A 12 12.13 23.07 -14.42
C HIS A 12 10.96 22.16 -14.03
N LYS A 13 9.76 22.69 -13.97
CA LYS A 13 8.55 21.92 -13.68
C LYS A 13 8.26 20.84 -14.72
N LEU A 14 8.53 21.08 -15.99
CA LEU A 14 8.33 20.08 -17.04
C LEU A 14 9.35 18.95 -16.93
N ARG A 15 10.62 19.25 -16.68
CA ARG A 15 11.68 18.25 -16.48
C ARG A 15 11.38 17.38 -15.26
N ASP A 16 10.94 17.97 -14.16
CA ASP A 16 10.58 17.23 -12.94
C ASP A 16 9.40 16.30 -13.20
N ARG A 17 8.38 16.78 -13.90
CA ARG A 17 7.22 15.93 -14.28
C ARG A 17 7.62 14.77 -15.19
N ILE A 18 8.44 15.02 -16.20
CA ILE A 18 8.95 13.96 -17.10
C ILE A 18 9.74 12.94 -16.28
N ARG A 19 10.63 13.41 -15.39
CA ARG A 19 11.43 12.55 -14.53
C ARG A 19 10.54 11.70 -13.62
N GLU A 20 9.49 12.29 -13.05
CA GLU A 20 8.52 11.58 -12.21
C GLU A 20 7.72 10.54 -12.99
N THR A 21 7.21 10.90 -14.17
CA THR A 21 6.50 9.97 -15.05
C THR A 21 7.40 8.79 -15.44
N THR A 22 8.64 9.05 -15.85
CA THR A 22 9.61 8.00 -16.19
C THR A 22 9.91 7.12 -15.00
N ALA A 23 10.05 7.68 -13.79
CA ALA A 23 10.23 6.87 -12.57
C ALA A 23 9.05 5.95 -12.32
N GLN A 24 7.80 6.41 -12.50
CA GLN A 24 6.60 5.58 -12.34
C GLN A 24 6.53 4.46 -13.39
N GLU A 25 6.87 4.73 -14.65
CA GLU A 25 6.95 3.71 -15.71
C GLU A 25 8.00 2.64 -15.39
N ILE A 26 9.16 3.04 -14.89
CA ILE A 26 10.21 2.12 -14.44
C ILE A 26 9.71 1.26 -13.26
N LEU A 27 9.02 1.86 -12.28
CA LEU A 27 8.49 1.12 -11.13
C LEU A 27 7.39 0.12 -11.54
N ALA A 28 6.53 0.48 -12.49
CA ALA A 28 5.51 -0.43 -13.01
C ALA A 28 6.17 -1.62 -13.74
N ALA A 29 7.15 -1.37 -14.60
CA ALA A 29 7.91 -2.40 -15.27
C ALA A 29 8.68 -3.31 -14.30
N ALA A 30 9.25 -2.72 -13.24
CA ALA A 30 9.93 -3.46 -12.18
C ALA A 30 8.98 -4.41 -11.43
N GLU A 31 7.76 -3.96 -11.13
CA GLU A 31 6.72 -4.80 -10.50
C GLU A 31 6.43 -6.04 -11.36
N ASP A 32 6.28 -5.85 -12.69
CA ASP A 32 6.03 -6.95 -13.61
C ASP A 32 7.20 -7.93 -13.67
N VAL A 33 8.43 -7.43 -13.86
CA VAL A 33 9.63 -8.28 -13.98
C VAL A 33 9.93 -9.02 -12.67
N PHE A 34 9.78 -8.35 -11.52
CA PHE A 34 9.93 -9.02 -10.21
C PHE A 34 8.89 -10.12 -10.00
N ALA A 35 7.65 -9.91 -10.45
CA ALA A 35 6.60 -10.91 -10.33
C ALA A 35 6.83 -12.13 -11.25
N GLU A 36 7.37 -11.91 -12.44
CA GLU A 36 7.60 -12.96 -13.44
C GLU A 36 8.88 -13.76 -13.15
N ALA A 37 9.98 -13.09 -12.87
CA ALA A 37 11.30 -13.71 -12.70
C ALA A 37 11.66 -13.99 -11.22
N GLY A 38 10.95 -13.38 -10.28
CA GLY A 38 11.33 -13.35 -8.87
C GLY A 38 12.36 -12.27 -8.56
N LEU A 39 12.49 -11.92 -7.28
CA LEU A 39 13.36 -10.80 -6.83
C LEU A 39 14.84 -11.02 -7.17
N HIS A 40 15.32 -12.28 -7.09
CA HIS A 40 16.75 -12.57 -7.25
C HIS A 40 17.18 -12.68 -8.71
N ALA A 41 16.31 -13.19 -9.59
CA ALA A 41 16.60 -13.40 -11.01
C ALA A 41 16.29 -12.17 -11.88
N ALA A 42 15.51 -11.22 -11.41
CA ALA A 42 15.17 -10.00 -12.14
C ALA A 42 16.41 -9.15 -12.45
N ARG A 43 16.61 -8.84 -13.73
CA ARG A 43 17.75 -8.05 -14.23
C ARG A 43 17.32 -6.62 -14.50
N MET A 44 18.21 -5.68 -14.22
CA MET A 44 18.00 -4.24 -14.51
C MET A 44 17.78 -4.00 -16.02
N ASP A 45 18.47 -4.77 -16.88
CA ASP A 45 18.33 -4.68 -18.33
C ASP A 45 16.91 -5.04 -18.79
N ASP A 46 16.31 -6.10 -18.22
CA ASP A 46 14.96 -6.55 -18.54
C ASP A 46 13.92 -5.51 -18.10
N ILE A 47 14.16 -4.89 -16.95
CA ILE A 47 13.29 -3.81 -16.44
C ILE A 47 13.38 -2.58 -17.34
N ALA A 48 14.60 -2.17 -17.76
CA ALA A 48 14.78 -1.05 -18.67
C ALA A 48 14.07 -1.29 -20.02
N ALA A 49 14.24 -2.50 -20.58
CA ALA A 49 13.58 -2.90 -21.82
C ALA A 49 12.05 -2.88 -21.68
N ARG A 50 11.52 -3.40 -20.57
CA ARG A 50 10.08 -3.42 -20.28
C ARG A 50 9.52 -2.01 -20.08
N ALA A 51 10.26 -1.10 -19.45
CA ALA A 51 9.89 0.30 -19.24
C ALA A 51 10.05 1.16 -20.51
N GLY A 52 10.65 0.63 -21.58
CA GLY A 52 10.91 1.39 -22.80
C GLY A 52 11.99 2.48 -22.64
N VAL A 53 12.90 2.32 -21.68
CA VAL A 53 13.98 3.29 -21.41
C VAL A 53 15.35 2.66 -21.64
N SER A 54 16.39 3.48 -21.83
CA SER A 54 17.75 2.97 -21.84
C SER A 54 18.19 2.50 -20.45
N VAL A 55 19.09 1.52 -20.39
CA VAL A 55 19.68 1.05 -19.13
C VAL A 55 20.33 2.20 -18.35
N GLY A 56 20.99 3.14 -19.05
CA GLY A 56 21.58 4.34 -18.45
C GLY A 56 20.50 5.25 -17.82
N THR A 57 19.32 5.39 -18.47
CA THR A 57 18.20 6.14 -17.92
C THR A 57 17.71 5.50 -16.63
N LEU A 58 17.56 4.17 -16.61
CA LEU A 58 17.14 3.44 -15.41
C LEU A 58 18.13 3.66 -14.25
N TYR A 59 19.44 3.53 -14.49
CA TYR A 59 20.47 3.76 -13.47
C TYR A 59 20.53 5.22 -12.98
N ASN A 60 20.12 6.20 -13.79
CA ASN A 60 19.98 7.59 -13.37
C ASN A 60 18.82 7.81 -12.38
N HIS A 61 17.83 6.92 -12.37
CA HIS A 61 16.70 6.94 -11.41
C HIS A 61 16.96 6.05 -10.19
N PHE A 62 17.51 4.87 -10.39
CA PHE A 62 17.72 3.85 -9.35
C PHE A 62 19.11 3.25 -9.47
N GLN A 63 19.97 3.45 -8.47
CA GLN A 63 21.38 3.03 -8.49
C GLN A 63 21.57 1.52 -8.66
N ASP A 64 20.65 0.75 -8.11
CA ASP A 64 20.67 -0.71 -8.12
C ASP A 64 19.27 -1.28 -7.94
N ARG A 65 19.18 -2.61 -7.97
CA ARG A 65 17.93 -3.34 -7.79
C ARG A 65 17.28 -3.11 -6.42
N ASP A 66 18.09 -2.98 -5.36
CA ASP A 66 17.58 -2.77 -4.01
C ASP A 66 17.01 -1.36 -3.85
N ALA A 67 17.63 -0.35 -4.45
CA ALA A 67 17.11 1.01 -4.55
C ALA A 67 15.80 1.05 -5.35
N LEU A 68 15.73 0.31 -6.45
CA LEU A 68 14.51 0.18 -7.26
C LEU A 68 13.38 -0.49 -6.48
N LEU A 69 13.65 -1.60 -5.79
CA LEU A 69 12.66 -2.27 -4.94
C LEU A 69 12.19 -1.36 -3.79
N ALA A 70 13.11 -0.65 -3.16
CA ALA A 70 12.77 0.33 -2.11
C ALA A 70 11.88 1.47 -2.66
N GLY A 71 12.17 1.94 -3.87
CA GLY A 71 11.36 2.91 -4.60
C GLY A 71 9.94 2.38 -4.88
N LEU A 72 9.83 1.14 -5.36
CA LEU A 72 8.55 0.47 -5.59
C LEU A 72 7.73 0.37 -4.30
N MET A 73 8.33 -0.08 -3.21
CA MET A 73 7.68 -0.16 -1.90
C MET A 73 7.19 1.22 -1.42
N ALA A 74 8.02 2.26 -1.59
CA ALA A 74 7.67 3.61 -1.20
C ALA A 74 6.51 4.17 -2.04
N ALA A 75 6.49 3.93 -3.35
CA ALA A 75 5.43 4.36 -4.25
C ALA A 75 4.09 3.69 -3.88
N ARG A 76 4.06 2.35 -3.72
CA ARG A 76 2.83 1.62 -3.37
C ARG A 76 2.29 2.01 -1.99
N LYS A 77 3.20 2.23 -1.01
CA LYS A 77 2.82 2.81 0.28
C LYS A 77 2.19 4.19 0.11
N GLY A 78 2.82 5.08 -0.63
CA GLY A 78 2.31 6.44 -0.85
C GLY A 78 0.92 6.44 -1.47
N GLU A 79 0.70 5.62 -2.50
CA GLU A 79 -0.62 5.44 -3.13
C GLU A 79 -1.68 4.96 -2.12
N LEU A 80 -1.35 3.95 -1.32
CA LEU A 80 -2.27 3.44 -0.30
C LEU A 80 -2.63 4.51 0.73
N LEU A 81 -1.62 5.20 1.28
CA LEU A 81 -1.85 6.21 2.32
C LEU A 81 -2.67 7.39 1.77
N ALA A 82 -2.40 7.84 0.54
CA ALA A 82 -3.18 8.88 -0.11
C ALA A 82 -4.65 8.46 -0.34
N ALA A 83 -4.88 7.20 -0.76
CA ALA A 83 -6.22 6.66 -0.93
C ALA A 83 -6.97 6.55 0.41
N LEU A 84 -6.30 6.15 1.49
CA LEU A 84 -6.88 6.11 2.83
C LEU A 84 -7.21 7.51 3.36
N ASP A 85 -6.34 8.50 3.12
CA ASP A 85 -6.59 9.89 3.51
C ASP A 85 -7.78 10.47 2.73
N ALA A 86 -7.92 10.16 1.44
CA ALA A 86 -9.06 10.54 0.64
C ALA A 86 -10.36 9.88 1.14
N ALA A 87 -10.33 8.59 1.46
CA ALA A 87 -11.47 7.87 2.04
C ALA A 87 -11.86 8.44 3.41
N ALA A 88 -10.88 8.82 4.23
CA ALA A 88 -11.11 9.43 5.53
C ALA A 88 -11.70 10.85 5.43
N ALA A 89 -11.39 11.61 4.40
CA ALA A 89 -11.91 12.95 4.15
C ALA A 89 -13.31 12.96 3.51
N ALA A 90 -13.75 11.85 2.92
CA ALA A 90 -15.06 11.73 2.29
C ALA A 90 -16.19 11.85 3.32
N PRO A 91 -17.36 12.40 2.96
CA PRO A 91 -18.53 12.37 3.82
C PRO A 91 -18.89 10.93 4.22
N ALA A 92 -19.21 10.72 5.50
CA ALA A 92 -19.63 9.41 6.04
C ALA A 92 -20.84 9.61 6.98
N PRO A 93 -22.05 9.85 6.44
CA PRO A 93 -23.25 10.08 7.23
C PRO A 93 -23.62 8.88 8.12
N GLY A 94 -23.23 7.67 7.73
CA GLY A 94 -23.35 6.45 8.52
C GLY A 94 -22.26 6.28 9.61
N GLY A 95 -21.45 7.30 9.84
CA GLY A 95 -20.49 7.35 10.93
C GLY A 95 -19.34 6.35 10.81
N PHE A 96 -18.95 5.79 11.94
CA PHE A 96 -17.83 4.86 12.05
C PHE A 96 -17.95 3.65 11.10
N ARG A 97 -19.14 3.05 11.02
CA ARG A 97 -19.32 1.81 10.23
C ARG A 97 -19.08 2.07 8.73
N GLU A 98 -19.62 3.16 8.20
CA GLU A 98 -19.40 3.54 6.81
C GLU A 98 -17.93 3.85 6.54
N ARG A 99 -17.27 4.54 7.48
CA ARG A 99 -15.84 4.86 7.39
C ARG A 99 -14.96 3.63 7.48
N LEU A 100 -15.30 2.67 8.35
CA LEU A 100 -14.64 1.38 8.43
C LEU A 100 -14.75 0.63 7.09
N ARG A 101 -15.96 0.56 6.54
CA ARG A 101 -16.21 -0.07 5.24
C ARG A 101 -15.40 0.59 4.13
N ALA A 102 -15.40 1.91 4.04
CA ALA A 102 -14.62 2.65 3.06
C ALA A 102 -13.10 2.36 3.20
N THR A 103 -12.61 2.25 4.43
CA THR A 103 -11.22 1.87 4.73
C THR A 103 -10.92 0.46 4.25
N LEU A 104 -11.79 -0.52 4.53
CA LEU A 104 -11.65 -1.91 4.08
C LEU A 104 -11.67 -2.02 2.56
N VAL A 105 -12.62 -1.36 1.89
CA VAL A 105 -12.68 -1.28 0.43
C VAL A 105 -11.38 -0.72 -0.14
N THR A 106 -10.86 0.37 0.44
CA THR A 106 -9.62 1.00 -0.01
C THR A 106 -8.42 0.05 0.12
N LEU A 107 -8.27 -0.62 1.28
CA LEU A 107 -7.20 -1.59 1.52
C LEU A 107 -7.25 -2.77 0.53
N LEU A 108 -8.43 -3.36 0.36
CA LEU A 108 -8.60 -4.54 -0.50
C LEU A 108 -8.49 -4.19 -1.99
N THR A 109 -9.02 -3.03 -2.42
CA THR A 109 -8.86 -2.52 -3.78
C THR A 109 -7.39 -2.27 -4.11
N HIS A 110 -6.62 -1.72 -3.15
CA HIS A 110 -5.18 -1.50 -3.34
C HIS A 110 -4.44 -2.83 -3.49
N CYS A 111 -4.77 -3.85 -2.69
CA CYS A 111 -4.21 -5.20 -2.84
C CYS A 111 -4.59 -5.86 -4.17
N ASP A 112 -5.84 -5.73 -4.62
CA ASP A 112 -6.28 -6.27 -5.90
C ASP A 112 -5.54 -5.61 -7.07
N ARG A 113 -5.38 -4.29 -7.02
CA ARG A 113 -4.66 -3.52 -8.04
C ARG A 113 -3.18 -3.91 -8.13
N HIS A 114 -2.55 -4.18 -6.99
CA HIS A 114 -1.11 -4.46 -6.86
C HIS A 114 -0.83 -5.89 -6.42
N ARG A 115 -1.62 -6.88 -6.89
CA ARG A 115 -1.47 -8.30 -6.53
C ARG A 115 -0.05 -8.81 -6.74
N ARG A 116 0.58 -8.42 -7.85
CA ARG A 116 1.96 -8.82 -8.16
C ARG A 116 2.95 -8.31 -7.12
N PHE A 117 2.82 -7.05 -6.72
CA PHE A 117 3.64 -6.46 -5.66
C PHE A 117 3.48 -7.19 -4.32
N PHE A 118 2.24 -7.48 -3.90
CA PHE A 118 1.99 -8.20 -2.66
C PHE A 118 2.53 -9.61 -2.70
N ASN A 119 2.45 -10.30 -3.84
CA ASN A 119 3.04 -11.63 -4.02
C ASN A 119 4.56 -11.60 -3.81
N ILE A 120 5.25 -10.61 -4.40
CA ILE A 120 6.68 -10.38 -4.21
C ILE A 120 7.01 -10.17 -2.71
N MET A 121 6.20 -9.34 -2.04
CA MET A 121 6.41 -9.05 -0.62
C MET A 121 6.24 -10.28 0.27
N PHE A 122 5.24 -11.12 0.00
CA PHE A 122 5.02 -12.36 0.75
C PHE A 122 6.14 -13.38 0.50
N GLN A 123 6.58 -13.56 -0.72
CA GLN A 123 7.72 -14.44 -1.03
C GLN A 123 8.96 -14.01 -0.23
N ARG A 124 9.27 -12.72 -0.23
CA ARG A 124 10.40 -12.16 0.53
C ARG A 124 10.26 -12.42 2.04
N GLU A 125 9.06 -12.32 2.60
CA GLU A 125 8.82 -12.54 4.02
C GLU A 125 9.03 -14.00 4.41
N VAL A 126 8.59 -14.95 3.58
CA VAL A 126 8.81 -16.39 3.78
C VAL A 126 10.30 -16.73 3.72
N GLU A 127 11.04 -16.18 2.75
CA GLU A 127 12.48 -16.40 2.60
C GLU A 127 13.30 -15.86 3.80
N HIS A 128 12.84 -14.76 4.43
CA HIS A 128 13.54 -14.12 5.55
C HIS A 128 13.06 -14.58 6.94
N SER A 129 12.09 -15.49 7.01
CA SER A 129 11.60 -16.04 8.29
C SER A 129 12.68 -16.79 9.09
N HIS A 130 13.83 -17.08 8.49
CA HIS A 130 14.98 -17.75 9.11
C HIS A 130 16.15 -16.79 9.42
N GLY A 131 15.97 -15.46 9.26
CA GLY A 131 17.00 -14.46 9.46
C GLY A 131 16.49 -13.17 10.10
N LYS A 132 17.38 -12.16 10.21
CA LYS A 132 17.01 -10.83 10.70
C LYS A 132 15.80 -10.28 9.93
N PRO A 133 14.86 -9.56 10.60
CA PRO A 133 13.71 -8.99 9.92
C PRO A 133 14.15 -8.15 8.72
N ALA A 134 13.71 -8.53 7.53
CA ALA A 134 14.10 -7.95 6.24
C ALA A 134 13.51 -6.56 6.00
N GLY A 135 13.02 -5.89 7.02
CA GLY A 135 12.43 -4.57 6.95
C GLY A 135 13.11 -3.63 7.92
N GLY A 136 14.16 -2.94 7.49
CA GLY A 136 14.80 -1.91 8.28
C GLY A 136 13.81 -0.81 8.72
N ARG A 137 14.32 0.23 9.40
CA ARG A 137 13.57 1.38 9.96
C ARG A 137 12.45 1.90 9.03
N LYS A 138 12.68 1.93 7.71
CA LYS A 138 11.69 2.40 6.70
C LYS A 138 10.42 1.53 6.62
N GLN A 139 10.51 0.21 6.82
CA GLN A 139 9.34 -0.67 6.81
C GLN A 139 8.55 -0.57 8.11
N ALA A 140 9.25 -0.39 9.25
CA ALA A 140 8.62 -0.09 10.53
C ALA A 140 7.88 1.25 10.49
N ASP A 141 8.46 2.28 9.86
CA ASP A 141 7.82 3.58 9.68
C ASP A 141 6.59 3.49 8.74
N ALA A 142 6.65 2.62 7.72
CA ALA A 142 5.50 2.39 6.85
C ALA A 142 4.30 1.79 7.59
N MET A 143 4.57 0.79 8.43
CA MET A 143 3.54 0.15 9.25
C MET A 143 2.98 1.12 10.28
N ARG A 144 3.83 1.96 10.88
CA ARG A 144 3.39 2.99 11.84
C ARG A 144 2.42 3.98 11.21
N ASP A 145 2.73 4.52 10.02
CA ASP A 145 1.86 5.45 9.31
C ASP A 145 0.46 4.86 9.02
N LEU A 146 0.40 3.57 8.72
CA LEU A 146 -0.87 2.87 8.51
C LEU A 146 -1.61 2.66 9.83
N LEU A 147 -0.91 2.20 10.89
CA LEU A 147 -1.49 2.02 12.22
C LEU A 147 -2.03 3.32 12.79
N ASP A 148 -1.35 4.44 12.62
CA ASP A 148 -1.80 5.76 13.09
C ASP A 148 -3.14 6.19 12.45
N ARG A 149 -3.36 5.84 11.18
CA ARG A 149 -4.63 6.11 10.50
C ARG A 149 -5.75 5.23 11.03
N LEU A 150 -5.46 3.95 11.20
CA LEU A 150 -6.42 3.00 11.76
C LEU A 150 -6.76 3.34 13.22
N ASP A 151 -5.78 3.76 14.02
CA ASP A 151 -6.00 4.18 15.41
C ASP A 151 -6.98 5.36 15.49
N LYS A 152 -6.84 6.37 14.62
CA LYS A 152 -7.81 7.48 14.54
C LYS A 152 -9.23 6.99 14.23
N LEU A 153 -9.36 6.03 13.31
CA LEU A 153 -10.64 5.42 12.98
C LEU A 153 -11.22 4.64 14.16
N MET A 154 -10.40 3.84 14.87
CA MET A 154 -10.87 3.06 16.03
C MET A 154 -11.31 3.96 17.18
N LYS A 155 -10.59 5.05 17.45
CA LYS A 155 -11.00 6.09 18.41
C LYS A 155 -12.35 6.73 18.07
N GLN A 156 -12.65 6.90 16.79
CA GLN A 156 -13.98 7.33 16.36
C GLN A 156 -15.04 6.27 16.71
N GLY A 157 -14.77 5.00 16.43
CA GLY A 157 -15.69 3.89 16.75
C GLY A 157 -16.02 3.80 18.24
N VAL A 158 -15.04 4.05 19.13
CA VAL A 158 -15.28 4.12 20.57
C VAL A 158 -16.16 5.32 20.94
N ARG A 159 -15.88 6.51 20.39
CA ARG A 159 -16.71 7.71 20.66
C ARG A 159 -18.17 7.51 20.23
N GLU A 160 -18.40 6.79 19.14
CA GLU A 160 -19.72 6.46 18.61
C GLU A 160 -20.33 5.20 19.26
N LYS A 161 -19.66 4.61 20.26
CA LYS A 161 -20.08 3.38 20.97
C LYS A 161 -20.21 2.15 20.05
N ALA A 162 -19.61 2.20 18.86
CA ALA A 162 -19.55 1.09 17.92
C ALA A 162 -18.48 0.06 18.26
N LEU A 163 -17.44 0.48 19.00
CA LEU A 163 -16.35 -0.38 19.49
C LEU A 163 -16.23 -0.31 21.01
N ARG A 164 -15.80 -1.41 21.59
CA ARG A 164 -15.50 -1.52 23.02
C ARG A 164 -14.24 -0.70 23.35
N PRO A 165 -14.28 0.15 24.40
CA PRO A 165 -13.14 1.00 24.78
C PRO A 165 -11.87 0.20 25.16
N ASP A 166 -12.03 -0.96 25.81
CA ASP A 166 -10.93 -1.83 26.23
C ASP A 166 -10.17 -2.49 25.07
N MET A 167 -10.75 -2.47 23.86
CA MET A 167 -10.15 -3.06 22.66
C MET A 167 -9.51 -2.02 21.73
N VAL A 168 -9.62 -0.72 21.99
CA VAL A 168 -9.23 0.34 21.07
C VAL A 168 -7.76 0.27 20.66
N GLU A 169 -6.85 -0.07 21.58
CA GLU A 169 -5.41 -0.14 21.30
C GLU A 169 -5.04 -1.35 20.43
N LEU A 170 -5.79 -2.44 20.53
CA LEU A 170 -5.55 -3.68 19.77
C LEU A 170 -6.32 -3.73 18.46
N ALA A 171 -7.42 -2.98 18.33
CA ALA A 171 -8.30 -3.01 17.18
C ALA A 171 -7.59 -2.76 15.83
N PRO A 172 -6.66 -1.79 15.70
CA PRO A 172 -5.89 -1.60 14.47
C PRO A 172 -5.08 -2.83 14.09
N THR A 173 -4.42 -3.46 15.07
CA THR A 173 -3.60 -4.66 14.88
C THR A 173 -4.44 -5.86 14.49
N PHE A 174 -5.61 -6.06 15.12
CA PHE A 174 -6.55 -7.11 14.75
C PHE A 174 -7.07 -6.91 13.33
N LEU A 175 -7.46 -5.69 12.96
CA LEU A 175 -7.93 -5.41 11.59
C LEU A 175 -6.87 -5.73 10.55
N LEU A 176 -5.63 -5.31 10.78
CA LEU A 176 -4.50 -5.62 9.88
C LEU A 176 -4.18 -7.11 9.86
N GLY A 177 -4.27 -7.81 11.00
CA GLY A 177 -4.10 -9.25 11.07
C GLY A 177 -5.12 -10.01 10.24
N MET A 178 -6.40 -9.66 10.37
CA MET A 178 -7.50 -10.25 9.59
C MET A 178 -7.35 -9.95 8.09
N PHE A 179 -7.05 -8.69 7.74
CA PHE A 179 -6.76 -8.27 6.38
C PHE A 179 -5.60 -9.09 5.79
N ARG A 180 -4.48 -9.18 6.51
CA ARG A 180 -3.30 -9.95 6.08
C ARG A 180 -3.62 -11.43 5.89
N ALA A 181 -4.36 -12.06 6.81
CA ALA A 181 -4.78 -13.45 6.70
C ALA A 181 -5.62 -13.69 5.45
N LEU A 182 -6.54 -12.77 5.13
CA LEU A 182 -7.36 -12.82 3.92
C LEU A 182 -6.51 -12.72 2.65
N VAL A 183 -5.57 -11.77 2.61
CA VAL A 183 -4.65 -11.59 1.48
C VAL A 183 -3.80 -12.84 1.26
N ILE A 184 -3.16 -13.38 2.33
CA ILE A 184 -2.35 -14.61 2.26
C ILE A 184 -3.21 -15.78 1.76
N ARG A 185 -4.41 -15.97 2.30
CA ARG A 185 -5.33 -17.01 1.86
C ARG A 185 -5.62 -16.92 0.37
N SER A 186 -5.89 -15.72 -0.14
CA SER A 186 -6.15 -15.49 -1.57
C SER A 186 -4.97 -15.91 -2.45
N PHE A 187 -3.74 -15.64 -2.03
CA PHE A 187 -2.54 -16.05 -2.76
C PHE A 187 -2.29 -17.56 -2.69
N VAL A 188 -2.39 -18.15 -1.50
CA VAL A 188 -2.13 -19.58 -1.27
C VAL A 188 -3.14 -20.45 -2.00
N LEU A 189 -4.40 -20.05 -2.03
CA LEU A 189 -5.47 -20.84 -2.68
C LEU A 189 -5.60 -20.56 -4.18
N GLY A 190 -4.82 -19.62 -4.72
CA GLY A 190 -4.85 -19.28 -6.16
C GLY A 190 -6.21 -18.78 -6.65
N GLN A 191 -7.07 -18.30 -5.73
CA GLN A 191 -8.40 -17.83 -6.07
C GLN A 191 -8.30 -16.49 -6.80
N GLY A 192 -8.65 -16.46 -8.07
CA GLY A 192 -8.71 -15.27 -8.92
C GLY A 192 -9.83 -14.27 -8.56
N ALA A 193 -10.62 -14.57 -7.51
CA ALA A 193 -11.69 -13.69 -7.03
C ALA A 193 -11.14 -12.36 -6.49
N SER A 194 -11.92 -11.30 -6.61
CA SER A 194 -11.59 -9.99 -6.06
C SER A 194 -11.59 -10.06 -4.53
N LEU A 195 -10.55 -9.48 -3.91
CA LEU A 195 -10.51 -9.33 -2.44
C LEU A 195 -11.60 -8.39 -1.95
N VAL A 196 -12.06 -7.45 -2.77
CA VAL A 196 -13.14 -6.52 -2.44
C VAL A 196 -14.45 -7.26 -2.17
N ASP A 197 -14.68 -8.43 -2.78
CA ASP A 197 -15.86 -9.26 -2.53
C ASP A 197 -15.92 -9.81 -1.09
N GLU A 198 -14.80 -9.79 -0.37
CA GLU A 198 -14.72 -10.22 1.03
C GLU A 198 -14.96 -9.10 2.05
N VAL A 199 -15.24 -7.87 1.60
CA VAL A 199 -15.43 -6.70 2.49
C VAL A 199 -16.50 -6.96 3.54
N ASP A 200 -17.66 -7.49 3.13
CA ASP A 200 -18.80 -7.73 4.05
C ASP A 200 -18.43 -8.74 5.15
N ARG A 201 -17.74 -9.80 4.76
CA ARG A 201 -17.29 -10.83 5.71
C ARG A 201 -16.25 -10.31 6.68
N LEU A 202 -15.30 -9.50 6.19
CA LEU A 202 -14.25 -8.90 7.01
C LEU A 202 -14.83 -7.89 7.99
N GLU A 203 -15.75 -7.02 7.53
CA GLU A 203 -16.47 -6.07 8.37
C GLU A 203 -17.27 -6.77 9.46
N GLN A 204 -18.06 -7.79 9.09
CA GLN A 204 -18.87 -8.55 10.02
C GLN A 204 -18.03 -9.28 11.08
N ALA A 205 -16.94 -9.93 10.67
CA ALA A 205 -16.03 -10.62 11.58
C ALA A 205 -15.36 -9.65 12.55
N PHE A 206 -14.92 -8.48 12.06
CA PHE A 206 -14.29 -7.46 12.88
C PHE A 206 -15.26 -6.87 13.91
N LEU A 207 -16.44 -6.44 13.47
CA LEU A 207 -17.45 -5.87 14.35
C LEU A 207 -18.06 -6.89 15.29
N GLY A 208 -18.26 -8.13 14.86
CA GLY A 208 -18.76 -9.21 15.69
C GLY A 208 -17.81 -9.61 16.82
N GLY A 209 -16.48 -9.49 16.61
CA GLY A 209 -15.48 -9.77 17.64
C GLY A 209 -15.17 -8.61 18.58
N LEU A 210 -15.25 -7.36 18.08
CA LEU A 210 -14.84 -6.14 18.79
C LEU A 210 -15.99 -5.14 19.03
N GLY A 211 -17.17 -5.46 18.52
CA GLY A 211 -18.35 -4.60 18.66
C GLY A 211 -18.75 -4.38 20.12
N GLY A 212 -19.22 -3.18 20.43
CA GLY A 212 -19.91 -2.92 21.68
C GLY A 212 -21.16 -3.79 21.75
N ALA A 213 -21.54 -4.26 22.95
CA ALA A 213 -22.81 -4.92 23.13
C ALA A 213 -23.91 -4.02 22.56
N ALA A 214 -24.74 -4.54 21.66
CA ALA A 214 -25.92 -3.85 21.22
C ALA A 214 -26.75 -3.54 22.48
N ALA A 215 -26.93 -2.24 22.76
CA ALA A 215 -27.80 -1.78 23.83
C ALA A 215 -29.25 -2.02 23.47
#